data_b181b43a7d45002f54b0bdfb74e7336a
#
_entry.id   b181b43a7d45002f54b0bdfb74e7336a
#
_cell.length_a   1.000
_cell.length_b   1.000
_cell.length_c   1.000
_cell.angle_alpha   90.00
_cell.angle_beta   90.00
_cell.angle_gamma   90.00
#
_symmetry.space_group_name_H-M   'P 1'
#
loop_
_entity.id
_entity.type
_entity.pdbx_description
1 polymer ?
#
loop_
_entity_poly.entity_id
_entity_poly.type
_entity_poly.pdbx_seq_one_letter_code
_entity_poly.pdbx_strand_id
1 'polypeptide(L)'
;MRFRFRQVSLLLLSTIMVLVLAACGGGNGNSGNSGTAASTDKPAAEATPATGTEATAAPADGALDHSKPLKLTVFSTTANYAGPQIGWFAKVIKDKFNIELDIVASNLTGGDTKISAMMASGDLGDVIIFGDDKNHYPNAIKGKLLLDWTQDGLLDKYGADIVKQFPKAVEKAKVAFGGGSSVFGIGNNVATNPSGPSEGKDMTWGPDLRWDLYQQLGAPEISKIEDYLPVLKQMQELEPKNEQGKKTYAFSLWSDWDGNYKMTLAKQFANMMGYDEIADTALYVKADEEKYYDFLSEDSWYMKSLKLYFEANQMGLLDPDSLTQKFDDVVAKYKDGRLLFSWFPWLGAANYNTPERTAEGKGFALVPFKDELMYSTGFNVYGGNGIIAIGAKAKEPARIMEFINWMYTPEGAMISAGSGTAVSNGPQGLAWDIDSSGKPVVTDFGWKAYADQQNTQVPEEYGGGDYYYGSNQMNFSFVVPAMVNPATNEPYDHNLWQTTLERNPSKLDSDWRAKMGVLTAKEYFEKNNLLAVAPQGFTGKEPLTMDKTLEQKNKQIGTVIQQISWKMVFAKNQAEFDKLNKELHDKVNGLGYQDVMDFSVKKAEELFEARKSVK
;
A
#
# COMPACT_ATOMS: atom_id res chain seq x y z
N MET A 1 9.66 54.06 22.21
CA MET A 1 9.37 53.24 23.41
C MET A 1 9.03 51.82 22.99
N ARG A 2 10.00 51.12 22.40
CA ARG A 2 9.93 49.71 21.95
C ARG A 2 11.36 49.18 22.00
N PHE A 3 11.74 48.63 23.15
CA PHE A 3 12.94 47.81 23.34
C PHE A 3 12.97 47.42 24.81
N ARG A 4 12.47 46.21 25.15
CA ARG A 4 12.72 45.49 26.42
C ARG A 4 11.67 44.38 26.63
N PHE A 5 11.68 43.38 25.75
CA PHE A 5 10.96 42.12 26.02
C PHE A 5 11.58 40.91 25.29
N ARG A 6 12.89 40.87 25.14
CA ARG A 6 13.57 39.79 24.41
C ARG A 6 14.76 39.15 25.16
N GLN A 7 14.91 39.43 26.45
CA GLN A 7 16.04 38.88 27.24
C GLN A 7 15.64 38.09 28.49
N VAL A 8 14.36 37.78 28.71
CA VAL A 8 13.93 37.00 29.88
C VAL A 8 13.58 35.54 29.53
N SER A 9 13.44 35.17 28.25
CA SER A 9 13.09 33.81 27.84
C SER A 9 14.26 32.85 27.59
N LEU A 10 15.51 33.33 27.75
CA LEU A 10 16.71 32.50 27.50
C LEU A 10 17.44 32.04 28.77
N LEU A 11 16.93 32.37 29.95
CA LEU A 11 17.54 32.00 31.25
C LEU A 11 16.74 30.94 32.02
N LEU A 12 15.65 30.43 31.50
CA LEU A 12 14.82 29.38 32.11
C LEU A 12 14.94 27.99 31.47
N LEU A 13 15.77 27.85 30.43
CA LEU A 13 16.01 26.55 29.77
C LEU A 13 17.37 25.90 30.13
N SER A 14 18.19 26.53 30.95
CA SER A 14 19.50 25.99 31.35
C SER A 14 19.57 25.39 32.76
N THR A 15 18.45 25.27 33.48
CA THR A 15 18.45 24.82 34.90
C THR A 15 17.71 23.45 35.09
N ILE A 16 17.31 22.78 34.06
CA ILE A 16 16.61 21.44 34.16
C ILE A 16 17.50 20.27 33.68
N MET A 17 18.74 20.49 33.33
CA MET A 17 19.62 19.43 32.79
C MET A 17 20.77 18.98 33.71
N VAL A 18 20.64 19.14 35.02
CA VAL A 18 21.66 18.66 36.01
C VAL A 18 21.02 18.07 37.26
N LEU A 19 20.11 17.09 37.10
CA LEU A 19 19.58 16.31 38.25
C LEU A 19 19.07 14.93 37.85
N VAL A 20 19.83 14.15 37.07
CA VAL A 20 19.67 12.69 36.96
C VAL A 20 21.03 12.03 36.75
N LEU A 21 21.84 12.02 37.81
CA LEU A 21 23.05 11.19 37.92
C LEU A 21 23.43 11.06 39.37
N ALA A 22 22.72 10.26 40.15
CA ALA A 22 23.22 9.61 41.37
C ALA A 22 22.14 8.76 42.00
N ALA A 23 22.14 7.46 41.74
CA ALA A 23 21.76 6.40 42.68
C ALA A 23 22.02 5.03 42.02
N CYS A 24 23.28 4.61 42.05
CA CYS A 24 23.66 3.23 42.11
C CYS A 24 24.20 2.96 43.49
N GLY A 25 23.75 1.87 44.14
CA GLY A 25 24.51 1.33 45.28
C GLY A 25 23.65 0.69 46.37
N GLY A 26 23.52 -0.62 46.33
CA GLY A 26 23.87 -1.51 47.41
C GLY A 26 22.85 -1.86 48.49
N GLY A 27 22.59 -3.17 48.66
CA GLY A 27 22.61 -3.80 49.97
C GLY A 27 21.33 -4.41 50.53
N ASN A 28 21.14 -5.63 50.31
CA ASN A 28 20.95 -6.79 51.20
C ASN A 28 20.26 -6.60 52.57
N GLY A 29 19.32 -7.53 52.95
CA GLY A 29 18.93 -7.81 54.34
C GLY A 29 17.46 -8.15 54.58
N ASN A 30 17.12 -9.34 54.43
CA ASN A 30 16.63 -10.45 55.27
C ASN A 30 15.61 -10.19 56.41
N SER A 31 14.70 -11.18 56.57
CA SER A 31 13.86 -11.61 57.72
C SER A 31 12.65 -10.71 58.04
N GLY A 32 11.51 -11.25 58.33
CA GLY A 32 11.03 -12.49 58.77
C GLY A 32 9.66 -12.36 59.43
N ASN A 33 8.89 -13.36 59.26
CA ASN A 33 8.07 -14.06 60.22
C ASN A 33 6.65 -13.61 60.59
N SER A 34 5.78 -14.60 60.47
CA SER A 34 4.69 -15.10 61.35
C SER A 34 3.43 -14.25 61.49
N GLY A 35 2.31 -14.86 61.44
CA GLY A 35 1.67 -16.00 61.94
C GLY A 35 0.18 -16.04 61.70
N THR A 36 -0.25 -17.24 61.58
CA THR A 36 -1.30 -18.05 62.24
C THR A 36 -2.76 -17.64 62.00
N ALA A 37 -3.47 -18.54 61.35
CA ALA A 37 -4.28 -19.71 61.76
C ALA A 37 -5.71 -19.31 62.15
N ALA A 38 -6.75 -19.95 61.71
CA ALA A 38 -7.34 -21.24 61.89
C ALA A 38 -8.69 -21.32 61.15
N SER A 39 -8.93 -22.36 60.38
CA SER A 39 -9.69 -23.59 60.60
C SER A 39 -11.18 -23.41 60.96
N THR A 40 -12.00 -24.10 60.19
CA THR A 40 -12.94 -25.22 60.45
C THR A 40 -14.05 -25.18 59.43
N ASP A 41 -14.70 -26.14 58.88
CA ASP A 41 -14.74 -27.59 58.91
C ASP A 41 -15.66 -28.03 57.73
N LYS A 42 -15.45 -29.23 57.31
CA LYS A 42 -16.28 -29.99 56.37
C LYS A 42 -17.52 -30.56 57.04
N PRO A 43 -18.58 -31.06 56.33
CA PRO A 43 -18.50 -32.45 55.95
C PRO A 43 -19.03 -32.81 54.54
N ALA A 44 -18.65 -34.04 54.18
CA ALA A 44 -18.86 -34.75 52.94
C ALA A 44 -20.20 -35.48 52.83
N ALA A 45 -20.59 -35.81 51.60
CA ALA A 45 -21.27 -37.06 51.21
C ALA A 45 -21.02 -37.30 49.72
N GLU A 46 -20.28 -38.32 49.38
CA GLU A 46 -20.61 -39.61 48.77
C GLU A 46 -21.25 -39.50 47.37
N ALA A 47 -20.68 -39.96 46.35
CA ALA A 47 -20.04 -41.14 45.83
C ALA A 47 -20.77 -41.66 44.57
N THR A 48 -20.06 -41.65 43.44
CA THR A 48 -19.81 -42.65 42.36
C THR A 48 -20.97 -43.30 41.60
N PRO A 49 -20.70 -43.89 40.42
CA PRO A 49 -19.71 -43.66 39.33
C PRO A 49 -20.35 -43.69 37.94
N ALA A 50 -19.71 -43.17 36.90
CA ALA A 50 -19.85 -43.71 35.55
C ALA A 50 -18.60 -43.45 34.72
N THR A 51 -17.93 -44.52 34.48
CA THR A 51 -16.90 -44.76 33.49
C THR A 51 -17.29 -44.31 32.10
N GLY A 52 -16.41 -43.58 31.49
CA GLY A 52 -16.43 -43.27 30.09
C GLY A 52 -15.11 -42.63 29.71
N THR A 53 -14.06 -43.48 29.62
CA THR A 53 -12.80 -43.12 29.03
C THR A 53 -13.04 -43.02 27.52
N GLU A 54 -13.35 -41.84 27.03
CA GLU A 54 -13.14 -41.55 25.63
C GLU A 54 -11.63 -41.48 25.39
N ALA A 55 -11.13 -42.51 24.78
CA ALA A 55 -9.80 -42.53 24.21
C ALA A 55 -9.71 -41.38 23.20
N THR A 56 -8.91 -40.36 23.55
CA THR A 56 -8.45 -39.37 22.60
C THR A 56 -7.76 -40.16 21.49
N ALA A 57 -8.40 -40.19 20.33
CA ALA A 57 -7.78 -40.71 19.11
C ALA A 57 -6.46 -39.99 18.91
N ALA A 58 -5.36 -40.72 18.74
CA ALA A 58 -4.10 -40.16 18.33
C ALA A 58 -4.32 -39.32 17.07
N PRO A 59 -3.66 -38.13 16.96
CA PRO A 59 -3.77 -37.32 15.75
C PRO A 59 -3.42 -38.16 14.54
N ALA A 60 -4.17 -38.00 13.46
CA ALA A 60 -3.81 -38.57 12.18
C ALA A 60 -2.37 -38.15 11.83
N ASP A 61 -1.59 -39.08 11.27
CA ASP A 61 -0.17 -38.90 10.95
C ASP A 61 0.03 -37.55 10.20
N GLY A 62 0.62 -36.52 10.89
CA GLY A 62 0.87 -35.18 10.34
C GLY A 62 0.05 -34.02 10.95
N ALA A 63 -0.96 -34.27 11.79
CA ALA A 63 -1.73 -33.20 12.44
C ALA A 63 -0.90 -32.52 13.56
N LEU A 64 -0.87 -31.17 13.55
CA LEU A 64 -0.15 -30.37 14.54
C LEU A 64 -0.93 -30.29 15.87
N ASP A 65 -0.19 -30.28 16.98
CA ASP A 65 -0.78 -30.11 18.32
C ASP A 65 -1.04 -28.62 18.61
N HIS A 66 -2.30 -28.21 18.57
CA HIS A 66 -2.74 -26.86 18.93
C HIS A 66 -3.20 -26.73 20.40
N SER A 67 -3.04 -27.76 21.24
CA SER A 67 -3.48 -27.74 22.64
C SER A 67 -2.76 -26.67 23.46
N LYS A 68 -1.52 -26.33 23.10
CA LYS A 68 -0.71 -25.31 23.78
C LYS A 68 -0.74 -24.00 23.01
N PRO A 69 -0.94 -22.85 23.70
CA PRO A 69 -0.84 -21.55 23.05
C PRO A 69 0.57 -21.31 22.51
N LEU A 70 0.67 -20.78 21.31
CA LEU A 70 1.92 -20.37 20.67
C LEU A 70 1.94 -18.84 20.56
N LYS A 71 2.89 -18.21 21.27
CA LYS A 71 3.13 -16.77 21.15
C LYS A 71 4.22 -16.53 20.13
N LEU A 72 3.93 -15.68 19.14
CA LEU A 72 4.82 -15.34 18.05
C LEU A 72 5.16 -13.85 18.07
N THR A 73 6.44 -13.55 17.97
CA THR A 73 6.91 -12.19 17.65
C THR A 73 6.89 -11.99 16.15
N VAL A 74 6.08 -11.03 15.69
CA VAL A 74 6.02 -10.62 14.29
C VAL A 74 6.81 -9.33 14.13
N PHE A 75 8.00 -9.41 13.56
CA PHE A 75 8.77 -8.24 13.21
C PHE A 75 8.36 -7.73 11.83
N SER A 76 7.84 -6.52 11.75
CA SER A 76 7.38 -5.93 10.48
C SER A 76 8.04 -4.57 10.24
N THR A 77 8.53 -4.36 9.02
CA THR A 77 9.05 -3.06 8.57
C THR A 77 7.95 -2.16 8.00
N THR A 78 6.71 -2.65 7.90
CA THR A 78 5.59 -1.94 7.28
C THR A 78 4.38 -1.75 8.20
N ALA A 79 4.32 -2.46 9.34
CA ALA A 79 3.16 -2.39 10.24
C ALA A 79 2.95 -0.99 10.80
N ASN A 80 1.68 -0.57 10.87
CA ASN A 80 1.26 0.71 11.45
C ASN A 80 0.78 0.58 12.91
N TYR A 81 1.09 -0.56 13.53
CA TYR A 81 0.72 -0.92 14.89
C TYR A 81 1.88 -1.67 15.56
N ALA A 82 2.06 -1.50 16.86
CA ALA A 82 3.02 -2.24 17.65
C ALA A 82 2.37 -2.70 18.97
N GLY A 83 2.64 -3.96 19.36
CA GLY A 83 2.09 -4.61 20.53
C GLY A 83 1.27 -5.87 20.19
N PRO A 84 0.56 -6.45 21.20
CA PRO A 84 -0.25 -7.64 20.98
C PRO A 84 -1.35 -7.43 19.96
N GLN A 85 -1.53 -8.35 19.02
CA GLN A 85 -2.71 -8.39 18.16
C GLN A 85 -3.94 -8.63 19.03
N ILE A 86 -4.95 -7.80 18.89
CA ILE A 86 -6.18 -7.82 19.67
C ILE A 86 -7.43 -7.99 18.79
N GLY A 87 -8.59 -8.09 19.38
CA GLY A 87 -9.90 -8.04 18.73
C GLY A 87 -10.19 -9.27 17.86
N TRP A 88 -11.01 -9.06 16.83
CA TRP A 88 -11.60 -10.16 16.05
C TRP A 88 -10.57 -11.02 15.28
N PHE A 89 -9.49 -10.46 14.75
CA PHE A 89 -8.46 -11.25 14.10
C PHE A 89 -7.68 -12.09 15.11
N ALA A 90 -7.35 -11.52 16.29
CA ALA A 90 -6.73 -12.28 17.37
C ALA A 90 -7.59 -13.48 17.78
N LYS A 91 -8.91 -13.28 17.88
CA LYS A 91 -9.85 -14.36 18.20
C LYS A 91 -9.84 -15.44 17.12
N VAL A 92 -9.93 -15.07 15.84
CA VAL A 92 -9.92 -16.04 14.72
C VAL A 92 -8.67 -16.91 14.75
N ILE A 93 -7.48 -16.33 14.87
CA ILE A 93 -6.23 -17.11 14.90
C ILE A 93 -6.04 -17.88 16.18
N LYS A 94 -6.59 -17.39 17.30
CA LYS A 94 -6.60 -18.10 18.58
C LYS A 94 -7.48 -19.34 18.50
N ASP A 95 -8.69 -19.21 17.99
CA ASP A 95 -9.65 -20.31 17.89
C ASP A 95 -9.17 -21.38 16.89
N LYS A 96 -8.56 -20.96 15.79
CA LYS A 96 -8.13 -21.88 14.71
C LYS A 96 -6.78 -22.54 14.98
N PHE A 97 -5.80 -21.80 15.46
CA PHE A 97 -4.40 -22.24 15.58
C PHE A 97 -3.85 -22.19 17.00
N ASN A 98 -4.59 -21.64 17.96
CA ASN A 98 -4.12 -21.29 19.29
C ASN A 98 -2.82 -20.45 19.25
N ILE A 99 -2.79 -19.44 18.33
CA ILE A 99 -1.67 -18.51 18.13
C ILE A 99 -2.03 -17.14 18.69
N GLU A 100 -1.05 -16.49 19.31
CA GLU A 100 -1.08 -15.09 19.76
C GLU A 100 0.09 -14.35 19.09
N LEU A 101 -0.16 -13.17 18.49
CA LEU A 101 0.89 -12.37 17.85
C LEU A 101 1.26 -11.17 18.72
N ASP A 102 2.55 -10.86 18.77
CA ASP A 102 3.09 -9.61 19.30
C ASP A 102 3.87 -8.90 18.18
N ILE A 103 3.36 -7.74 17.73
CA ILE A 103 3.87 -7.03 16.55
C ILE A 103 4.92 -6.02 16.96
N VAL A 104 6.08 -6.12 16.35
CA VAL A 104 7.22 -5.21 16.51
C VAL A 104 7.40 -4.43 15.21
N ALA A 105 6.97 -3.18 15.18
CA ALA A 105 7.01 -2.31 14.01
C ALA A 105 8.25 -1.41 14.03
N SER A 106 9.20 -1.65 13.13
CA SER A 106 10.40 -0.81 13.04
C SER A 106 10.13 0.57 12.44
N ASN A 107 9.20 0.68 11.51
CA ASN A 107 8.80 1.96 10.90
C ASN A 107 8.18 2.95 11.91
N LEU A 108 7.54 2.46 12.96
CA LEU A 108 7.01 3.31 14.05
C LEU A 108 8.07 3.73 15.05
N THR A 109 9.08 2.88 15.27
CA THR A 109 10.11 3.15 16.28
C THR A 109 11.44 2.56 15.85
N GLY A 110 12.43 3.43 15.62
CA GLY A 110 13.84 3.07 15.38
C GLY A 110 14.24 2.80 13.93
N GLY A 111 13.28 2.68 12.99
CA GLY A 111 13.57 2.57 11.55
C GLY A 111 14.68 1.57 11.21
N ASP A 112 15.54 1.94 10.26
CA ASP A 112 16.67 1.12 9.80
C ASP A 112 17.69 0.78 10.90
N THR A 113 17.80 1.64 11.92
CA THR A 113 18.67 1.37 13.07
C THR A 113 18.18 0.17 13.87
N LYS A 114 16.85 0.04 14.06
CA LYS A 114 16.26 -1.08 14.78
C LYS A 114 16.44 -2.40 14.03
N ILE A 115 16.13 -2.43 12.73
CA ILE A 115 16.31 -3.64 11.93
C ILE A 115 17.78 -4.06 11.88
N SER A 116 18.71 -3.10 11.71
CA SER A 116 20.15 -3.35 11.73
C SER A 116 20.61 -3.93 13.07
N ALA A 117 20.11 -3.42 14.19
CA ALA A 117 20.43 -3.92 15.52
C ALA A 117 19.87 -5.35 15.74
N MET A 118 18.65 -5.64 15.29
CA MET A 118 18.06 -6.98 15.35
C MET A 118 18.84 -7.97 14.48
N MET A 119 19.21 -7.58 13.26
CA MET A 119 20.07 -8.40 12.40
C MET A 119 21.43 -8.69 13.05
N ALA A 120 22.05 -7.69 13.67
CA ALA A 120 23.33 -7.86 14.38
C ALA A 120 23.21 -8.75 15.62
N SER A 121 22.07 -8.78 16.31
CA SER A 121 21.81 -9.68 17.44
C SER A 121 21.60 -11.14 17.01
N GLY A 122 21.40 -11.37 15.71
CA GLY A 122 21.12 -12.69 15.14
C GLY A 122 19.73 -13.21 15.48
N ASP A 123 18.76 -12.30 15.75
CA ASP A 123 17.37 -12.65 16.07
C ASP A 123 16.43 -11.60 15.50
N LEU A 124 15.55 -12.01 14.58
CA LEU A 124 14.54 -11.16 13.93
C LEU A 124 13.12 -11.47 14.42
N GLY A 125 12.94 -12.35 15.39
CA GLY A 125 11.64 -12.85 15.82
C GLY A 125 11.21 -14.13 15.10
N ASP A 126 9.95 -14.51 15.27
CA ASP A 126 9.40 -15.77 14.74
C ASP A 126 8.89 -15.61 13.31
N VAL A 127 8.15 -14.54 13.03
CA VAL A 127 7.67 -14.16 11.70
C VAL A 127 8.26 -12.80 11.34
N ILE A 128 8.80 -12.67 10.14
CA ILE A 128 9.40 -11.43 9.67
C ILE A 128 8.67 -10.97 8.41
N ILE A 129 8.27 -9.69 8.39
CA ILE A 129 7.71 -9.03 7.22
C ILE A 129 8.67 -7.93 6.79
N PHE A 130 9.33 -8.16 5.67
CA PHE A 130 10.13 -7.17 4.98
C PHE A 130 9.23 -6.38 4.04
N GLY A 131 9.31 -5.05 4.09
CA GLY A 131 8.74 -4.18 3.07
C GLY A 131 9.52 -4.27 1.76
N ASP A 132 9.22 -3.38 0.83
CA ASP A 132 9.95 -3.27 -0.44
C ASP A 132 11.33 -2.59 -0.21
N ASP A 133 12.08 -3.05 0.76
CA ASP A 133 13.45 -2.66 0.98
C ASP A 133 14.39 -3.69 0.33
N LYS A 134 15.06 -3.30 -0.70
CA LYS A 134 15.86 -4.17 -1.57
C LYS A 134 17.06 -4.84 -0.88
N ASN A 135 17.40 -4.49 0.36
CA ASN A 135 18.64 -4.90 1.00
C ASN A 135 18.47 -5.77 2.26
N HIS A 136 17.45 -5.56 3.07
CA HIS A 136 17.33 -6.25 4.36
C HIS A 136 17.05 -7.74 4.19
N TYR A 137 16.14 -8.12 3.30
CA TYR A 137 15.83 -9.53 3.07
C TYR A 137 17.03 -10.34 2.54
N PRO A 138 17.74 -9.92 1.47
CA PRO A 138 18.94 -10.61 1.03
C PRO A 138 20.05 -10.66 2.10
N ASN A 139 20.20 -9.60 2.89
CA ASN A 139 21.19 -9.57 3.98
C ASN A 139 20.80 -10.52 5.13
N ALA A 140 19.52 -10.66 5.45
CA ALA A 140 19.04 -11.62 6.43
C ALA A 140 19.31 -13.07 5.99
N ILE A 141 19.15 -13.39 4.70
CA ILE A 141 19.51 -14.70 4.14
C ILE A 141 21.03 -14.94 4.27
N LYS A 142 21.86 -13.99 3.84
CA LYS A 142 23.33 -14.06 3.95
C LYS A 142 23.79 -14.23 5.40
N GLY A 143 23.09 -13.56 6.33
CA GLY A 143 23.31 -13.65 7.77
C GLY A 143 22.78 -14.92 8.41
N LYS A 144 22.12 -15.81 7.67
CA LYS A 144 21.47 -17.03 8.17
C LYS A 144 20.45 -16.74 9.29
N LEU A 145 19.72 -15.65 9.14
CA LEU A 145 18.72 -15.20 10.11
C LEU A 145 17.31 -15.74 9.80
N LEU A 146 17.14 -16.35 8.64
CA LEU A 146 15.86 -16.88 8.16
C LEU A 146 15.93 -18.40 8.03
N LEU A 147 14.79 -19.04 8.29
CA LEU A 147 14.60 -20.46 8.10
C LEU A 147 14.42 -20.79 6.61
N ASP A 148 15.09 -21.82 6.14
CA ASP A 148 14.81 -22.38 4.82
C ASP A 148 13.57 -23.29 4.90
N TRP A 149 12.49 -22.91 4.23
CA TRP A 149 11.22 -23.62 4.24
C TRP A 149 11.26 -24.98 3.52
N THR A 150 12.32 -25.24 2.74
CA THR A 150 12.51 -26.54 2.09
C THR A 150 13.11 -27.60 3.04
N GLN A 151 13.71 -27.16 4.17
CA GLN A 151 14.27 -28.08 5.15
C GLN A 151 13.17 -28.95 5.77
N ASP A 152 13.46 -30.24 5.92
CA ASP A 152 12.58 -31.26 6.49
C ASP A 152 11.20 -31.36 5.82
N GLY A 153 11.08 -30.77 4.59
CA GLY A 153 9.83 -30.72 3.84
C GLY A 153 8.78 -29.80 4.47
N LEU A 154 9.21 -28.76 5.21
CA LEU A 154 8.32 -27.86 5.94
C LEU A 154 7.27 -27.22 5.01
N LEU A 155 7.71 -26.65 3.86
CA LEU A 155 6.82 -26.03 2.88
C LEU A 155 5.85 -27.04 2.27
N ASP A 156 6.36 -28.22 1.87
CA ASP A 156 5.53 -29.23 1.21
C ASP A 156 4.48 -29.85 2.14
N LYS A 157 4.82 -30.00 3.43
CA LYS A 157 3.92 -30.61 4.43
C LYS A 157 2.87 -29.63 4.97
N TYR A 158 3.27 -28.40 5.27
CA TYR A 158 2.45 -27.43 5.99
C TYR A 158 2.16 -26.15 5.18
N GLY A 159 2.79 -25.99 4.01
CA GLY A 159 2.60 -24.89 3.05
C GLY A 159 1.96 -25.33 1.74
N ALA A 160 1.23 -26.44 1.73
CA ALA A 160 0.74 -27.09 0.51
C ALA A 160 -0.16 -26.20 -0.37
N ASP A 161 -0.95 -25.30 0.22
CA ASP A 161 -1.78 -24.36 -0.54
C ASP A 161 -0.90 -23.33 -1.26
N ILE A 162 0.16 -22.84 -0.62
CA ILE A 162 1.13 -21.93 -1.25
C ILE A 162 1.75 -22.61 -2.47
N VAL A 163 2.24 -23.85 -2.31
CA VAL A 163 2.86 -24.60 -3.41
C VAL A 163 1.88 -24.87 -4.56
N LYS A 164 0.64 -25.23 -4.23
CA LYS A 164 -0.39 -25.57 -5.20
C LYS A 164 -0.96 -24.37 -5.93
N GLN A 165 -1.26 -23.30 -5.20
CA GLN A 165 -1.97 -22.13 -5.76
C GLN A 165 -1.00 -21.10 -6.36
N PHE A 166 0.23 -21.00 -5.82
CA PHE A 166 1.19 -19.96 -6.20
C PHE A 166 2.57 -20.53 -6.61
N PRO A 167 2.63 -21.52 -7.51
CA PRO A 167 3.89 -22.19 -7.89
C PRO A 167 4.92 -21.21 -8.47
N LYS A 168 4.48 -20.15 -9.15
CA LYS A 168 5.35 -19.11 -9.71
C LYS A 168 6.01 -18.24 -8.63
N ALA A 169 5.31 -17.95 -7.56
CA ALA A 169 5.89 -17.24 -6.42
C ALA A 169 6.96 -18.09 -5.70
N VAL A 170 6.71 -19.40 -5.57
CA VAL A 170 7.70 -20.35 -5.06
C VAL A 170 8.91 -20.46 -5.99
N GLU A 171 8.70 -20.49 -7.31
CA GLU A 171 9.78 -20.47 -8.31
C GLU A 171 10.66 -19.22 -8.16
N LYS A 172 10.05 -18.02 -8.08
CA LYS A 172 10.77 -16.75 -7.85
C LYS A 172 11.59 -16.80 -6.55
N ALA A 173 10.99 -17.27 -5.45
CA ALA A 173 11.68 -17.37 -4.17
C ALA A 173 12.92 -18.26 -4.24
N LYS A 174 12.84 -19.41 -4.92
CA LYS A 174 13.97 -20.33 -5.15
C LYS A 174 15.06 -19.69 -6.00
N VAL A 175 14.69 -19.10 -7.13
CA VAL A 175 15.65 -18.63 -8.13
C VAL A 175 16.29 -17.30 -7.73
N ALA A 176 15.49 -16.32 -7.28
CA ALA A 176 16.01 -14.98 -6.97
C ALA A 176 16.82 -14.94 -5.66
N PHE A 177 16.47 -15.79 -4.68
CA PHE A 177 17.02 -15.65 -3.33
C PHE A 177 17.52 -16.96 -2.74
N GLY A 178 17.07 -18.10 -3.25
CA GLY A 178 17.33 -19.42 -2.68
C GLY A 178 18.43 -20.24 -3.38
N GLY A 179 19.22 -19.64 -4.26
CA GLY A 179 20.27 -20.36 -5.00
C GLY A 179 19.73 -21.50 -5.88
N GLY A 180 18.48 -21.43 -6.30
CA GLY A 180 17.78 -22.39 -7.15
C GLY A 180 17.03 -23.51 -6.41
N SER A 181 17.20 -23.65 -5.09
CA SER A 181 16.60 -24.77 -4.33
C SER A 181 15.87 -24.36 -3.06
N SER A 182 16.40 -23.41 -2.29
CA SER A 182 15.85 -22.99 -0.99
C SER A 182 14.73 -21.95 -1.12
N VAL A 183 13.82 -21.92 -0.15
CA VAL A 183 12.77 -20.91 -0.01
C VAL A 183 12.88 -20.29 1.37
N PHE A 184 13.16 -19.00 1.46
CA PHE A 184 13.28 -18.26 2.72
C PHE A 184 12.09 -17.34 3.01
N GLY A 185 11.14 -17.26 2.10
CA GLY A 185 9.92 -16.45 2.22
C GLY A 185 9.20 -16.32 0.89
N ILE A 186 7.98 -15.78 0.94
CA ILE A 186 7.11 -15.58 -0.23
C ILE A 186 6.68 -14.11 -0.32
N GLY A 187 6.55 -13.62 -1.55
CA GLY A 187 6.13 -12.25 -1.85
C GLY A 187 4.68 -11.95 -1.49
N ASN A 188 4.40 -10.67 -1.26
CA ASN A 188 3.05 -10.15 -1.07
C ASN A 188 2.28 -10.03 -2.39
N ASN A 189 0.97 -9.75 -2.31
CA ASN A 189 0.08 -9.51 -3.45
C ASN A 189 0.24 -10.55 -4.57
N VAL A 190 0.27 -11.83 -4.19
CA VAL A 190 0.41 -12.91 -5.17
C VAL A 190 -0.92 -13.14 -5.87
N ALA A 191 -0.88 -13.36 -7.18
CA ALA A 191 -2.03 -13.75 -7.98
C ALA A 191 -1.90 -15.18 -8.50
N THR A 192 -3.04 -15.82 -8.80
CA THR A 192 -3.07 -17.16 -9.43
C THR A 192 -3.08 -17.08 -10.95
N ASN A 193 -3.51 -15.95 -11.52
CA ASN A 193 -3.65 -15.73 -12.96
C ASN A 193 -2.85 -14.48 -13.37
N PRO A 194 -1.99 -14.54 -14.42
CA PRO A 194 -1.23 -13.39 -14.89
C PRO A 194 -2.03 -12.39 -15.73
N SER A 195 -3.27 -12.69 -16.09
CA SER A 195 -4.09 -11.84 -16.95
C SER A 195 -5.01 -10.91 -16.19
N GLY A 196 -5.18 -9.72 -16.74
CA GLY A 196 -6.11 -8.70 -16.25
C GLY A 196 -5.46 -7.64 -15.37
N PRO A 197 -6.19 -6.55 -15.17
CA PRO A 197 -5.78 -5.45 -14.29
C PRO A 197 -5.88 -5.88 -12.82
N SER A 198 -4.88 -5.47 -12.03
CA SER A 198 -4.83 -5.78 -10.58
C SER A 198 -5.56 -4.74 -9.71
N GLU A 199 -6.05 -3.66 -10.32
CA GLU A 199 -6.76 -2.59 -9.65
C GLU A 199 -8.16 -3.02 -9.19
N GLY A 200 -8.69 -2.24 -8.23
CA GLY A 200 -10.04 -2.43 -7.69
C GLY A 200 -11.13 -1.78 -8.55
N LYS A 201 -12.12 -1.13 -7.93
CA LYS A 201 -13.20 -0.42 -8.63
C LYS A 201 -12.71 0.81 -9.41
N ASP A 202 -11.69 1.47 -8.89
CA ASP A 202 -11.05 2.62 -9.51
C ASP A 202 -9.67 2.21 -10.01
N MET A 203 -9.16 2.92 -11.00
CA MET A 203 -7.78 2.76 -11.44
C MET A 203 -6.83 3.43 -10.43
N THR A 204 -5.55 3.10 -10.47
CA THR A 204 -4.54 3.77 -9.63
C THR A 204 -4.42 5.25 -9.99
N TRP A 205 -4.55 5.55 -11.28
CA TRP A 205 -4.54 6.88 -11.85
C TRP A 205 -5.87 7.19 -12.52
N GLY A 206 -6.18 8.46 -12.68
CA GLY A 206 -7.34 8.87 -13.42
C GLY A 206 -7.45 10.38 -13.51
N PRO A 207 -8.01 10.91 -14.58
CA PRO A 207 -8.38 12.32 -14.65
C PRO A 207 -9.72 12.52 -13.91
N ASP A 208 -9.66 12.59 -12.59
CA ASP A 208 -10.86 12.89 -11.80
C ASP A 208 -11.09 14.40 -11.72
N LEU A 209 -12.26 14.83 -12.06
CA LEU A 209 -12.70 16.24 -11.95
C LEU A 209 -13.82 16.39 -10.92
N ARG A 210 -14.01 17.61 -10.45
CA ARG A 210 -15.24 18.01 -9.75
C ARG A 210 -16.42 17.82 -10.70
N TRP A 211 -17.07 16.65 -10.57
CA TRP A 211 -18.14 16.19 -11.45
C TRP A 211 -19.31 17.16 -11.52
N ASP A 212 -19.69 17.72 -10.38
CA ASP A 212 -20.75 18.70 -10.26
C ASP A 212 -20.51 19.96 -11.10
N LEU A 213 -19.29 20.48 -11.12
CA LEU A 213 -18.93 21.64 -11.93
C LEU A 213 -18.81 21.27 -13.41
N TYR A 214 -18.24 20.11 -13.71
CA TYR A 214 -18.15 19.60 -15.07
C TYR A 214 -19.55 19.40 -15.70
N GLN A 215 -20.51 18.87 -14.94
CA GLN A 215 -21.90 18.74 -15.37
C GLN A 215 -22.59 20.10 -15.60
N GLN A 216 -22.29 21.09 -14.76
CA GLN A 216 -22.82 22.46 -14.96
C GLN A 216 -22.36 23.10 -16.27
N LEU A 217 -21.21 22.72 -16.79
CA LEU A 217 -20.69 23.11 -18.10
C LEU A 217 -21.36 22.36 -19.28
N GLY A 218 -22.27 21.44 -18.99
CA GLY A 218 -22.90 20.57 -20.00
C GLY A 218 -22.05 19.34 -20.33
N ALA A 219 -21.07 19.01 -19.50
CA ALA A 219 -20.16 17.88 -19.67
C ALA A 219 -19.50 17.85 -21.06
N PRO A 220 -18.72 18.87 -21.42
CA PRO A 220 -18.10 19.00 -22.74
C PRO A 220 -17.17 17.82 -23.02
N GLU A 221 -17.11 17.41 -24.27
CA GLU A 221 -16.21 16.32 -24.68
C GLU A 221 -14.74 16.76 -24.54
N ILE A 222 -13.92 15.89 -23.98
CA ILE A 222 -12.48 16.05 -23.86
C ILE A 222 -11.81 15.05 -24.79
N SER A 223 -11.05 15.53 -25.77
CA SER A 223 -10.42 14.66 -26.76
C SER A 223 -9.00 14.26 -26.37
N LYS A 224 -8.24 15.17 -25.79
CA LYS A 224 -6.85 14.97 -25.36
C LYS A 224 -6.55 15.69 -24.05
N ILE A 225 -5.44 15.41 -23.43
CA ILE A 225 -5.05 15.93 -22.10
C ILE A 225 -5.08 17.48 -22.06
N GLU A 226 -4.61 18.15 -23.13
CA GLU A 226 -4.56 19.62 -23.15
C GLU A 226 -5.96 20.25 -23.10
N ASP A 227 -7.00 19.55 -23.53
CA ASP A 227 -8.38 20.04 -23.52
C ASP A 227 -8.95 20.18 -22.10
N TYR A 228 -8.29 19.58 -21.08
CA TYR A 228 -8.68 19.85 -19.69
C TYR A 228 -8.46 21.30 -19.29
N LEU A 229 -7.43 22.00 -19.81
CA LEU A 229 -7.13 23.37 -19.38
C LEU A 229 -8.29 24.35 -19.59
N PRO A 230 -8.88 24.46 -20.78
CA PRO A 230 -10.02 25.35 -20.97
C PRO A 230 -11.26 24.92 -20.18
N VAL A 231 -11.50 23.63 -19.98
CA VAL A 231 -12.62 23.12 -19.15
C VAL A 231 -12.39 23.48 -17.68
N LEU A 232 -11.19 23.21 -17.15
CA LEU A 232 -10.83 23.57 -15.77
C LEU A 232 -10.86 25.09 -15.54
N LYS A 233 -10.56 25.89 -16.59
CA LYS A 233 -10.68 27.34 -16.50
C LYS A 233 -12.13 27.77 -16.33
N GLN A 234 -13.05 27.20 -17.11
CA GLN A 234 -14.48 27.47 -16.96
C GLN A 234 -15.01 26.97 -15.60
N MET A 235 -14.56 25.80 -15.12
CA MET A 235 -14.92 25.30 -13.78
C MET A 235 -14.42 26.25 -12.67
N GLN A 236 -13.20 26.81 -12.79
CA GLN A 236 -12.69 27.82 -11.87
C GLN A 236 -13.50 29.12 -11.91
N GLU A 237 -14.03 29.48 -13.05
CA GLU A 237 -14.92 30.66 -13.22
C GLU A 237 -16.30 30.44 -12.60
N LEU A 238 -16.83 29.20 -12.62
CA LEU A 238 -18.06 28.82 -11.91
C LEU A 238 -17.88 28.86 -10.40
N GLU A 239 -16.75 28.34 -9.90
CA GLU A 239 -16.42 28.30 -8.47
C GLU A 239 -15.02 28.90 -8.22
N PRO A 240 -14.87 30.26 -8.32
CA PRO A 240 -13.57 30.91 -8.18
C PRO A 240 -13.04 30.87 -6.74
N LYS A 241 -13.92 30.61 -5.77
CA LYS A 241 -13.62 30.45 -4.35
C LYS A 241 -14.50 29.34 -3.78
N ASN A 242 -13.95 28.56 -2.87
CA ASN A 242 -14.71 27.56 -2.11
C ASN A 242 -15.68 28.22 -1.10
N GLU A 243 -16.44 27.42 -0.37
CA GLU A 243 -17.41 27.85 0.64
C GLU A 243 -16.81 28.74 1.75
N GLN A 244 -15.49 28.60 2.03
CA GLN A 244 -14.76 29.42 3.00
C GLN A 244 -14.15 30.68 2.38
N GLY A 245 -14.46 31.00 1.12
CA GLY A 245 -13.94 32.19 0.42
C GLY A 245 -12.47 32.10 -0.03
N LYS A 246 -11.85 30.92 0.04
CA LYS A 246 -10.47 30.69 -0.42
C LYS A 246 -10.48 30.38 -1.92
N LYS A 247 -9.48 30.90 -2.65
CA LYS A 247 -9.36 30.70 -4.09
C LYS A 247 -9.24 29.21 -4.46
N THR A 248 -9.90 28.83 -5.57
CA THR A 248 -9.83 27.49 -6.17
C THR A 248 -8.77 27.44 -7.28
N TYR A 249 -8.18 26.27 -7.47
CA TYR A 249 -7.19 25.98 -8.48
C TYR A 249 -7.51 24.66 -9.18
N ALA A 250 -7.06 24.50 -10.42
CA ALA A 250 -7.14 23.22 -11.09
C ALA A 250 -6.13 22.24 -10.49
N PHE A 251 -4.87 22.67 -10.40
CA PHE A 251 -3.77 21.86 -9.94
C PHE A 251 -3.08 22.46 -8.72
N SER A 252 -2.68 21.59 -7.79
CA SER A 252 -1.86 21.94 -6.64
C SER A 252 -0.80 20.84 -6.49
N LEU A 253 0.47 21.19 -6.69
CA LEU A 253 1.60 20.25 -6.76
C LEU A 253 2.35 20.23 -5.44
N TRP A 254 3.14 19.18 -5.20
CA TRP A 254 4.01 19.03 -4.03
C TRP A 254 5.31 18.32 -4.40
N SER A 255 6.37 18.56 -3.67
CA SER A 255 7.71 18.02 -3.96
C SER A 255 8.18 16.91 -3.02
N ASP A 256 7.40 16.55 -1.99
CA ASP A 256 7.79 15.54 -0.99
C ASP A 256 8.05 14.17 -1.63
N TRP A 257 7.38 13.89 -2.75
CA TRP A 257 7.47 12.62 -3.45
C TRP A 257 8.49 12.60 -4.59
N ASP A 258 9.18 13.70 -4.82
CA ASP A 258 10.19 13.81 -5.88
C ASP A 258 11.50 13.03 -5.55
N GLY A 259 11.42 12.06 -4.61
CA GLY A 259 12.57 11.40 -4.00
C GLY A 259 13.52 10.67 -4.95
N ASN A 260 13.06 10.15 -6.08
CA ASN A 260 13.89 9.45 -7.06
C ASN A 260 14.14 10.29 -8.30
N TYR A 261 14.58 11.54 -8.08
CA TYR A 261 15.28 12.34 -9.07
C TYR A 261 14.44 13.07 -10.11
N LYS A 262 13.12 13.05 -10.05
CA LYS A 262 12.26 13.66 -11.07
C LYS A 262 11.07 14.33 -10.40
N MET A 263 10.44 15.26 -11.09
CA MET A 263 9.19 15.81 -10.62
C MET A 263 8.09 14.75 -10.72
N THR A 264 7.72 14.15 -9.58
CA THR A 264 6.79 13.01 -9.52
C THR A 264 5.49 13.27 -10.26
N LEU A 265 4.91 14.46 -10.09
CA LEU A 265 3.61 14.77 -10.71
C LEU A 265 3.70 14.96 -12.23
N ALA A 266 4.86 15.28 -12.79
CA ALA A 266 5.06 15.33 -14.24
C ALA A 266 5.02 13.94 -14.90
N LYS A 267 5.16 12.86 -14.13
CA LYS A 267 5.08 11.49 -14.63
C LYS A 267 3.66 10.96 -14.75
N GLN A 268 2.71 11.49 -14.00
CA GLN A 268 1.39 10.88 -13.83
C GLN A 268 0.53 10.89 -15.10
N PHE A 269 0.67 11.88 -15.96
CA PHE A 269 -0.05 11.88 -17.24
C PHE A 269 0.44 10.79 -18.20
N ALA A 270 1.68 10.30 -18.04
CA ALA A 270 2.17 9.17 -18.82
C ALA A 270 1.38 7.90 -18.54
N ASN A 271 0.95 7.69 -17.28
CA ASN A 271 0.15 6.52 -16.90
C ASN A 271 -1.24 6.54 -17.58
N MET A 272 -1.81 7.72 -17.83
CA MET A 272 -3.08 7.87 -18.58
C MET A 272 -2.92 7.62 -20.10
N MET A 273 -1.70 7.41 -20.56
CA MET A 273 -1.34 7.12 -21.95
C MET A 273 -0.71 5.75 -22.14
N GLY A 274 -0.84 4.86 -21.17
CA GLY A 274 -0.34 3.49 -21.23
C GLY A 274 1.15 3.32 -20.93
N TYR A 275 1.80 4.35 -20.39
CA TYR A 275 3.22 4.32 -20.05
C TYR A 275 3.43 4.22 -18.55
N ASP A 276 4.52 3.56 -18.16
CA ASP A 276 5.04 3.63 -16.80
C ASP A 276 6.57 3.81 -16.82
N GLU A 277 7.11 4.33 -15.71
CA GLU A 277 8.56 4.48 -15.60
C GLU A 277 9.22 3.16 -15.20
N ILE A 278 10.42 2.95 -15.67
CA ILE A 278 11.30 1.93 -15.09
C ILE A 278 12.02 2.57 -13.91
N ALA A 279 11.84 1.99 -12.73
CA ALA A 279 12.43 2.50 -11.49
C ALA A 279 13.95 2.73 -11.63
N ASP A 280 14.44 3.82 -11.06
CA ASP A 280 15.84 4.24 -11.06
C ASP A 280 16.43 4.53 -12.46
N THR A 281 15.57 4.75 -13.47
CA THR A 281 16.01 5.08 -14.84
C THR A 281 15.42 6.40 -15.33
N ALA A 282 15.78 6.81 -16.53
CA ALA A 282 15.18 7.95 -17.23
C ALA A 282 14.34 7.50 -18.43
N LEU A 283 13.68 6.35 -18.31
CA LEU A 283 12.88 5.74 -19.38
C LEU A 283 11.44 5.48 -18.96
N TYR A 284 10.53 5.73 -19.91
CA TYR A 284 9.20 5.12 -19.93
C TYR A 284 9.20 3.85 -20.76
N VAL A 285 8.32 2.93 -20.40
CA VAL A 285 7.93 1.78 -21.22
C VAL A 285 6.41 1.79 -21.35
N LYS A 286 5.92 1.42 -22.52
CA LYS A 286 4.50 1.19 -22.72
C LYS A 286 4.14 -0.23 -22.26
N ALA A 287 2.95 -0.40 -21.71
CA ALA A 287 2.54 -1.69 -21.13
C ALA A 287 2.46 -2.80 -22.19
N ASP A 288 2.00 -2.47 -23.38
CA ASP A 288 1.69 -3.37 -24.50
C ASP A 288 2.77 -3.47 -25.58
N GLU A 289 3.88 -2.72 -25.44
CA GLU A 289 4.97 -2.66 -26.41
C GLU A 289 6.32 -3.07 -25.80
N GLU A 290 7.20 -3.65 -26.62
CA GLU A 290 8.62 -3.88 -26.27
C GLU A 290 9.46 -2.71 -26.76
N LYS A 291 9.10 -1.47 -26.34
CA LYS A 291 9.81 -0.23 -26.65
C LYS A 291 10.00 0.62 -25.40
N TYR A 292 11.06 1.37 -25.38
CA TYR A 292 11.37 2.35 -24.34
C TYR A 292 11.44 3.76 -24.90
N TYR A 293 11.19 4.76 -24.07
CA TYR A 293 11.09 6.16 -24.45
C TYR A 293 11.85 7.01 -23.42
N ASP A 294 12.76 7.86 -23.90
CA ASP A 294 13.53 8.77 -23.05
C ASP A 294 12.62 9.85 -22.45
N PHE A 295 12.72 10.07 -21.14
CA PHE A 295 11.97 11.11 -20.45
C PHE A 295 12.19 12.52 -21.00
N LEU A 296 13.42 12.81 -21.45
CA LEU A 296 13.81 14.13 -21.90
C LEU A 296 13.59 14.33 -23.40
N SER A 297 13.09 13.34 -24.13
CA SER A 297 12.64 13.56 -25.53
C SER A 297 11.55 14.63 -25.56
N GLU A 298 11.59 15.52 -26.56
CA GLU A 298 10.63 16.63 -26.70
C GLU A 298 9.17 16.15 -26.77
N ASP A 299 8.93 14.97 -27.33
CA ASP A 299 7.62 14.34 -27.47
C ASP A 299 7.24 13.43 -26.29
N SER A 300 8.11 13.31 -25.28
CA SER A 300 7.84 12.49 -24.11
C SER A 300 6.67 13.05 -23.27
N TRP A 301 5.96 12.16 -22.57
CA TRP A 301 4.89 12.58 -21.68
C TRP A 301 5.41 13.35 -20.44
N TYR A 302 6.67 13.17 -20.05
CA TYR A 302 7.28 14.00 -19.02
C TYR A 302 7.39 15.47 -19.46
N MET A 303 7.95 15.70 -20.67
CA MET A 303 8.12 17.05 -21.20
C MET A 303 6.79 17.70 -21.56
N LYS A 304 5.84 16.94 -22.13
CA LYS A 304 4.47 17.40 -22.37
C LYS A 304 3.75 17.81 -21.08
N SER A 305 3.94 17.05 -19.99
CA SER A 305 3.35 17.37 -18.69
C SER A 305 3.93 18.64 -18.09
N LEU A 306 5.24 18.87 -18.20
CA LEU A 306 5.86 20.14 -17.78
C LEU A 306 5.26 21.31 -18.55
N LYS A 307 5.06 21.13 -19.85
CA LYS A 307 4.43 22.16 -20.70
C LYS A 307 2.99 22.43 -20.28
N LEU A 308 2.20 21.38 -20.01
CA LEU A 308 0.82 21.50 -19.55
C LEU A 308 0.73 22.27 -18.22
N TYR A 309 1.59 21.98 -17.25
CA TYR A 309 1.62 22.72 -15.98
C TYR A 309 2.09 24.15 -16.16
N PHE A 310 3.06 24.39 -17.04
CA PHE A 310 3.45 25.75 -17.38
C PHE A 310 2.25 26.54 -17.96
N GLU A 311 1.51 25.98 -18.89
CA GLU A 311 0.32 26.59 -19.48
C GLU A 311 -0.78 26.81 -18.42
N ALA A 312 -1.02 25.83 -17.57
CA ALA A 312 -1.93 25.95 -16.41
C ALA A 312 -1.52 27.12 -15.50
N ASN A 313 -0.22 27.28 -15.27
CA ASN A 313 0.31 28.41 -14.47
C ASN A 313 0.03 29.75 -15.16
N GLN A 314 0.27 29.87 -16.46
CA GLN A 314 -0.03 31.10 -17.22
C GLN A 314 -1.52 31.44 -17.20
N MET A 315 -2.41 30.45 -17.12
CA MET A 315 -3.87 30.62 -17.01
C MET A 315 -4.34 30.91 -15.59
N GLY A 316 -3.46 30.86 -14.57
CA GLY A 316 -3.80 31.01 -13.15
C GLY A 316 -4.56 29.81 -12.56
N LEU A 317 -4.42 28.64 -13.18
CA LEU A 317 -4.99 27.35 -12.76
C LEU A 317 -4.09 26.59 -11.80
N LEU A 318 -2.81 26.90 -11.76
CA LEU A 318 -1.83 26.26 -10.86
C LEU A 318 -1.76 27.03 -9.52
N ASP A 319 -1.81 26.29 -8.43
CA ASP A 319 -1.67 26.81 -7.09
C ASP A 319 -0.22 27.31 -6.86
N PRO A 320 0.02 28.59 -6.54
CA PRO A 320 1.33 29.14 -6.31
C PRO A 320 2.04 28.53 -5.08
N ASP A 321 1.30 28.00 -4.10
CA ASP A 321 1.86 27.33 -2.92
C ASP A 321 2.60 26.04 -3.29
N SER A 322 2.40 25.51 -4.50
CA SER A 322 3.01 24.27 -5.01
C SER A 322 4.55 24.23 -4.88
N LEU A 323 5.21 25.40 -4.86
CA LEU A 323 6.66 25.47 -4.69
C LEU A 323 7.15 25.16 -3.27
N THR A 324 6.30 25.25 -2.25
CA THR A 324 6.71 25.21 -0.84
C THR A 324 5.86 24.31 0.04
N GLN A 325 4.69 23.92 -0.43
CA GLN A 325 3.75 23.08 0.33
C GLN A 325 4.16 21.62 0.32
N LYS A 326 3.59 20.89 1.24
CA LYS A 326 3.73 19.45 1.42
C LYS A 326 2.48 18.71 0.97
N PHE A 327 2.58 17.38 0.88
CA PHE A 327 1.45 16.52 0.52
C PHE A 327 0.24 16.74 1.44
N ASP A 328 0.45 16.84 2.76
CA ASP A 328 -0.63 17.06 3.73
C ASP A 328 -1.36 18.40 3.51
N ASP A 329 -0.67 19.44 3.05
CA ASP A 329 -1.29 20.71 2.69
C ASP A 329 -2.22 20.56 1.50
N VAL A 330 -1.84 19.73 0.53
CA VAL A 330 -2.67 19.43 -0.65
C VAL A 330 -3.89 18.60 -0.25
N VAL A 331 -3.72 17.60 0.62
CA VAL A 331 -4.85 16.83 1.19
C VAL A 331 -5.86 17.77 1.87
N ALA A 332 -5.38 18.73 2.66
CA ALA A 332 -6.25 19.73 3.28
C ALA A 332 -6.99 20.59 2.24
N LYS A 333 -6.35 20.94 1.11
CA LYS A 333 -6.98 21.70 0.02
C LYS A 333 -8.06 20.90 -0.71
N TYR A 334 -7.90 19.59 -0.88
CA TYR A 334 -8.98 18.72 -1.38
C TYR A 334 -10.17 18.71 -0.41
N LYS A 335 -9.93 18.48 0.88
CA LYS A 335 -10.98 18.51 1.91
C LYS A 335 -11.76 19.82 1.94
N ASP A 336 -11.04 20.93 1.78
CA ASP A 336 -11.59 22.28 1.73
C ASP A 336 -12.34 22.59 0.40
N GLY A 337 -12.28 21.72 -0.62
CA GLY A 337 -12.90 21.96 -1.94
C GLY A 337 -12.20 23.05 -2.76
N ARG A 338 -10.89 23.21 -2.61
CA ARG A 338 -10.10 24.22 -3.33
C ARG A 338 -9.51 23.72 -4.65
N LEU A 339 -9.62 22.42 -4.94
CA LEU A 339 -9.01 21.80 -6.11
C LEU A 339 -10.09 21.24 -7.05
N LEU A 340 -9.82 21.25 -8.36
CA LEU A 340 -10.79 20.90 -9.39
C LEU A 340 -10.40 19.62 -10.16
N PHE A 341 -9.15 19.22 -10.11
CA PHE A 341 -8.57 18.05 -10.78
C PHE A 341 -7.82 17.18 -9.80
N SER A 342 -7.86 15.86 -9.99
CA SER A 342 -7.00 14.90 -9.28
C SER A 342 -6.46 13.86 -10.24
N TRP A 343 -5.16 13.53 -10.09
CA TRP A 343 -4.52 12.42 -10.80
C TRP A 343 -4.84 11.06 -10.18
N PHE A 344 -5.36 11.08 -8.95
CA PHE A 344 -5.56 9.88 -8.15
C PHE A 344 -6.95 9.88 -7.53
N PRO A 345 -7.80 8.88 -7.83
CA PRO A 345 -9.10 8.71 -7.16
C PRO A 345 -8.98 8.65 -5.64
N TRP A 346 -7.97 7.94 -5.14
CA TRP A 346 -7.69 7.83 -3.71
C TRP A 346 -7.24 9.15 -3.04
N LEU A 347 -6.90 10.19 -3.81
CA LEU A 347 -6.57 11.52 -3.29
C LEU A 347 -7.76 12.49 -3.40
N GLY A 348 -8.28 12.72 -4.60
CA GLY A 348 -9.39 13.65 -4.83
C GLY A 348 -10.68 13.17 -4.21
N ALA A 349 -11.19 12.05 -4.69
CA ALA A 349 -12.46 11.49 -4.23
C ALA A 349 -12.42 11.10 -2.75
N ALA A 350 -11.38 10.41 -2.28
CA ALA A 350 -11.29 9.98 -0.89
C ALA A 350 -11.24 11.13 0.14
N ASN A 351 -10.82 12.33 -0.26
CA ASN A 351 -10.75 13.47 0.65
C ASN A 351 -11.91 14.46 0.49
N TYR A 352 -12.52 14.55 -0.68
CA TYR A 352 -13.59 15.50 -0.94
C TYR A 352 -15.00 14.88 -0.88
N ASN A 353 -15.18 13.64 -1.35
CA ASN A 353 -16.46 12.98 -1.51
C ASN A 353 -17.03 12.50 -0.15
N THR A 354 -17.52 13.42 0.67
CA THR A 354 -18.25 13.03 1.90
C THR A 354 -19.67 12.54 1.55
N PRO A 355 -20.31 11.74 2.41
CA PRO A 355 -21.69 11.30 2.20
C PRO A 355 -22.66 12.45 1.90
N GLU A 356 -22.50 13.58 2.58
CA GLU A 356 -23.35 14.77 2.39
C GLU A 356 -23.14 15.37 0.99
N ARG A 357 -21.88 15.54 0.58
CA ARG A 357 -21.56 16.08 -0.75
C ARG A 357 -22.02 15.16 -1.87
N THR A 358 -21.77 13.87 -1.74
CA THR A 358 -22.17 12.90 -2.78
C THR A 358 -23.69 12.74 -2.89
N ALA A 359 -24.43 12.88 -1.78
CA ALA A 359 -25.90 12.94 -1.78
C ALA A 359 -26.45 14.17 -2.53
N GLU A 360 -25.69 15.26 -2.57
CA GLU A 360 -26.02 16.45 -3.38
C GLU A 360 -25.55 16.33 -4.84
N GLY A 361 -24.81 15.28 -5.20
CA GLY A 361 -24.20 15.09 -6.52
C GLY A 361 -22.85 15.81 -6.67
N LYS A 362 -22.29 16.33 -5.58
CA LYS A 362 -20.97 16.98 -5.55
C LYS A 362 -19.88 15.95 -5.30
N GLY A 363 -18.79 16.03 -6.05
CA GLY A 363 -17.64 15.13 -5.83
C GLY A 363 -16.69 15.07 -7.00
N PHE A 364 -15.58 14.39 -6.76
CA PHE A 364 -14.65 13.96 -7.81
C PHE A 364 -15.14 12.66 -8.42
N ALA A 365 -15.11 12.57 -9.73
CA ALA A 365 -15.32 11.35 -10.48
C ALA A 365 -14.49 11.37 -11.77
N LEU A 366 -14.26 10.19 -12.33
CA LEU A 366 -13.54 10.02 -13.59
C LEU A 366 -14.25 10.80 -14.73
N VAL A 367 -13.49 11.63 -15.40
CA VAL A 367 -13.87 12.30 -16.65
C VAL A 367 -12.83 11.93 -17.71
N PRO A 368 -13.03 10.85 -18.47
CA PRO A 368 -12.04 10.35 -19.43
C PRO A 368 -11.95 11.26 -20.67
N PHE A 369 -10.84 11.13 -21.40
CA PHE A 369 -10.65 11.75 -22.71
C PHE A 369 -10.52 10.68 -23.81
N LYS A 370 -10.75 11.05 -25.08
CA LYS A 370 -10.86 10.06 -26.16
C LYS A 370 -9.58 9.26 -26.42
N ASP A 371 -8.42 9.94 -26.38
CA ASP A 371 -7.13 9.31 -26.69
C ASP A 371 -6.51 8.61 -25.46
N GLU A 372 -7.28 8.44 -24.38
CA GLU A 372 -6.80 7.82 -23.16
C GLU A 372 -6.52 6.33 -23.36
N LEU A 373 -5.40 5.90 -22.79
CA LEU A 373 -5.05 4.49 -22.67
C LEU A 373 -4.45 4.29 -21.28
N MET A 374 -5.29 3.90 -20.32
CA MET A 374 -4.89 3.80 -18.93
C MET A 374 -3.89 2.67 -18.70
N TYR A 375 -2.72 2.98 -18.15
CA TYR A 375 -1.80 1.96 -17.67
C TYR A 375 -2.40 1.22 -16.49
N SER A 376 -2.30 -0.09 -16.52
CA SER A 376 -2.66 -0.96 -15.41
C SER A 376 -1.47 -1.85 -15.06
N THR A 377 -1.17 -1.92 -13.77
CA THR A 377 -0.29 -2.96 -13.25
C THR A 377 -1.05 -4.28 -13.31
N GLY A 378 -0.60 -5.23 -14.15
CA GLY A 378 -1.24 -6.53 -14.25
C GLY A 378 -1.10 -7.36 -12.98
N PHE A 379 -1.88 -8.41 -12.87
CA PHE A 379 -1.73 -9.39 -11.80
C PHE A 379 -0.32 -10.00 -11.79
N ASN A 380 0.27 -10.12 -10.60
CA ASN A 380 1.62 -10.63 -10.41
C ASN A 380 1.60 -12.04 -9.82
N VAL A 381 1.78 -13.05 -10.67
CA VAL A 381 1.83 -14.46 -10.24
C VAL A 381 3.13 -14.82 -9.51
N TYR A 382 4.15 -13.97 -9.60
CA TYR A 382 5.42 -14.11 -8.89
C TYR A 382 5.44 -13.40 -7.53
N GLY A 383 4.38 -12.66 -7.20
CA GLY A 383 4.30 -11.84 -5.99
C GLY A 383 5.16 -10.58 -6.02
N GLY A 384 4.85 -9.64 -5.16
CA GLY A 384 5.59 -8.39 -4.97
C GLY A 384 6.96 -8.59 -4.31
N ASN A 385 7.54 -7.49 -3.88
CA ASN A 385 8.87 -7.47 -3.24
C ASN A 385 8.80 -7.40 -1.71
N GLY A 386 7.63 -7.08 -1.14
CA GLY A 386 7.40 -7.30 0.29
C GLY A 386 7.37 -8.80 0.56
N ILE A 387 8.15 -9.29 1.53
CA ILE A 387 8.34 -10.72 1.78
C ILE A 387 7.94 -11.07 3.20
N ILE A 388 7.17 -12.17 3.36
CA ILE A 388 6.97 -12.81 4.65
C ILE A 388 7.93 -13.99 4.79
N ALA A 389 8.59 -14.10 5.94
CA ALA A 389 9.59 -15.11 6.24
C ALA A 389 9.45 -15.66 7.66
N ILE A 390 10.10 -16.79 7.95
CA ILE A 390 10.20 -17.39 9.29
C ILE A 390 11.62 -17.19 9.79
N GLY A 391 11.76 -16.78 11.05
CA GLY A 391 13.07 -16.60 11.69
C GLY A 391 13.80 -17.93 11.93
N ALA A 392 15.12 -17.89 11.77
CA ALA A 392 15.95 -19.10 11.96
C ALA A 392 15.89 -19.68 13.40
N LYS A 393 15.46 -18.87 14.37
CA LYS A 393 15.33 -19.28 15.79
C LYS A 393 13.88 -19.60 16.21
N ALA A 394 12.93 -19.55 15.28
CA ALA A 394 11.54 -19.87 15.56
C ALA A 394 11.39 -21.31 16.11
N LYS A 395 10.63 -21.46 17.21
CA LYS A 395 10.56 -22.73 17.95
C LYS A 395 9.59 -23.75 17.36
N GLU A 396 8.51 -23.29 16.74
CA GLU A 396 7.42 -24.12 16.23
C GLU A 396 7.20 -23.85 14.72
N PRO A 397 8.22 -24.09 13.87
CA PRO A 397 8.16 -23.68 12.47
C PRO A 397 7.01 -24.33 11.69
N ALA A 398 6.59 -25.53 12.06
CA ALA A 398 5.47 -26.23 11.42
C ALA A 398 4.14 -25.50 11.68
N ARG A 399 3.87 -25.07 12.92
CA ARG A 399 2.66 -24.30 13.25
C ARG A 399 2.68 -22.90 12.66
N ILE A 400 3.87 -22.29 12.56
CA ILE A 400 4.04 -20.99 11.88
C ILE A 400 3.76 -21.14 10.38
N MET A 401 4.28 -22.19 9.75
CA MET A 401 4.06 -22.46 8.32
C MET A 401 2.57 -22.72 8.04
N GLU A 402 1.89 -23.50 8.87
CA GLU A 402 0.45 -23.75 8.76
C GLU A 402 -0.35 -22.44 8.84
N PHE A 403 -0.01 -21.56 9.78
CA PHE A 403 -0.62 -20.23 9.90
C PHE A 403 -0.36 -19.36 8.66
N ILE A 404 0.90 -19.29 8.20
CA ILE A 404 1.24 -18.55 6.97
C ILE A 404 0.50 -19.14 5.76
N ASN A 405 0.48 -20.47 5.61
CA ASN A 405 -0.23 -21.14 4.53
C ASN A 405 -1.71 -20.79 4.50
N TRP A 406 -2.36 -20.79 5.67
CA TRP A 406 -3.77 -20.40 5.77
C TRP A 406 -4.04 -18.98 5.27
N MET A 407 -3.13 -18.03 5.51
CA MET A 407 -3.29 -16.66 5.01
C MET A 407 -3.31 -16.56 3.48
N TYR A 408 -2.77 -17.57 2.78
CA TYR A 408 -2.80 -17.69 1.31
C TYR A 408 -4.00 -18.51 0.79
N THR A 409 -4.81 -19.11 1.66
CA THR A 409 -6.06 -19.78 1.26
C THR A 409 -7.17 -18.78 0.98
N PRO A 410 -8.27 -19.18 0.28
CA PRO A 410 -9.44 -18.31 0.10
C PRO A 410 -10.01 -17.77 1.42
N GLU A 411 -10.05 -18.59 2.48
CA GLU A 411 -10.53 -18.16 3.79
C GLU A 411 -9.64 -17.08 4.41
N GLY A 412 -8.32 -17.31 4.46
CA GLY A 412 -7.36 -16.35 4.98
C GLY A 412 -7.32 -15.07 4.15
N ALA A 413 -7.39 -15.19 2.82
CA ALA A 413 -7.47 -14.06 1.92
C ALA A 413 -8.72 -13.21 2.15
N MET A 414 -9.89 -13.83 2.32
CA MET A 414 -11.14 -13.12 2.62
C MET A 414 -11.04 -12.32 3.93
N ILE A 415 -10.53 -12.92 4.98
CA ILE A 415 -10.48 -12.27 6.29
C ILE A 415 -9.43 -11.17 6.37
N SER A 416 -8.36 -11.27 5.59
CA SER A 416 -7.26 -10.30 5.55
C SER A 416 -7.33 -9.31 4.39
N ALA A 417 -8.27 -9.46 3.46
CA ALA A 417 -8.46 -8.51 2.37
C ALA A 417 -8.67 -7.11 2.93
N GLY A 418 -7.94 -6.14 2.41
CA GLY A 418 -7.95 -4.76 2.88
C GLY A 418 -7.03 -4.47 4.07
N SER A 419 -6.29 -5.46 4.61
CA SER A 419 -5.36 -5.21 5.71
C SER A 419 -4.29 -4.17 5.35
N GLY A 420 -4.02 -3.27 6.27
CA GLY A 420 -2.96 -2.26 6.19
C GLY A 420 -3.39 -0.88 5.73
N THR A 421 -4.12 -0.73 4.65
CA THR A 421 -4.53 0.57 4.10
C THR A 421 -6.01 0.67 3.73
N ALA A 422 -6.68 -0.46 3.56
CA ALA A 422 -8.10 -0.54 3.25
C ALA A 422 -8.88 -1.20 4.41
N VAL A 423 -10.20 -1.13 4.33
CA VAL A 423 -11.08 -1.75 5.33
C VAL A 423 -11.09 -3.25 5.15
N SER A 424 -10.67 -4.01 6.15
CA SER A 424 -10.75 -5.47 6.13
C SER A 424 -12.20 -5.95 6.10
N ASN A 425 -12.46 -7.06 5.38
CA ASN A 425 -13.80 -7.66 5.34
C ASN A 425 -14.28 -8.12 6.73
N GLY A 426 -13.36 -8.52 7.61
CA GLY A 426 -13.72 -9.04 8.94
C GLY A 426 -14.30 -10.46 8.90
N PRO A 427 -14.82 -10.94 10.05
CA PRO A 427 -15.35 -12.29 10.15
C PRO A 427 -16.71 -12.44 9.46
N GLN A 428 -16.88 -13.57 8.79
CA GLN A 428 -18.18 -14.00 8.29
C GLN A 428 -19.16 -14.20 9.46
N GLY A 429 -20.45 -13.94 9.23
CA GLY A 429 -21.49 -13.96 10.25
C GLY A 429 -21.58 -12.69 11.11
N LEU A 430 -20.53 -11.83 11.08
CA LEU A 430 -20.54 -10.53 11.73
C LEU A 430 -20.59 -9.38 10.72
N ALA A 431 -19.51 -9.19 9.96
CA ALA A 431 -19.37 -8.04 9.06
C ALA A 431 -19.89 -8.33 7.65
N TRP A 432 -19.92 -9.56 7.25
CA TRP A 432 -20.46 -10.05 5.98
C TRP A 432 -21.00 -11.47 6.11
N ASP A 433 -21.80 -11.90 5.15
CA ASP A 433 -22.30 -13.26 5.07
C ASP A 433 -22.57 -13.66 3.61
N ILE A 434 -23.04 -14.89 3.38
CA ILE A 434 -23.46 -15.38 2.08
C ILE A 434 -24.99 -15.32 2.01
N ASP A 435 -25.52 -14.68 0.99
CA ASP A 435 -26.96 -14.61 0.76
C ASP A 435 -27.54 -15.93 0.20
N SER A 436 -28.86 -15.97 0.03
CA SER A 436 -29.57 -17.15 -0.50
C SER A 436 -29.19 -17.50 -1.95
N SER A 437 -28.53 -16.61 -2.67
CA SER A 437 -28.03 -16.84 -4.04
C SER A 437 -26.58 -17.33 -4.07
N GLY A 438 -25.91 -17.42 -2.91
CA GLY A 438 -24.52 -17.82 -2.80
C GLY A 438 -23.54 -16.66 -2.97
N LYS A 439 -24.00 -15.40 -2.99
CA LYS A 439 -23.16 -14.22 -3.11
C LYS A 439 -22.79 -13.64 -1.75
N PRO A 440 -21.58 -13.11 -1.57
CA PRO A 440 -21.22 -12.40 -0.35
C PRO A 440 -21.96 -11.07 -0.27
N VAL A 441 -22.46 -10.77 0.92
CA VAL A 441 -23.19 -9.53 1.24
C VAL A 441 -22.66 -8.93 2.53
N VAL A 442 -22.53 -7.63 2.58
CA VAL A 442 -22.15 -6.90 3.79
C VAL A 442 -23.36 -6.81 4.70
N THR A 443 -23.21 -7.17 5.98
CA THR A 443 -24.26 -7.05 7.00
C THR A 443 -24.48 -5.60 7.45
N ASP A 444 -25.55 -5.33 8.21
CA ASP A 444 -25.77 -4.01 8.82
C ASP A 444 -24.63 -3.62 9.77
N PHE A 445 -24.09 -4.60 10.52
CA PHE A 445 -22.91 -4.38 11.34
C PHE A 445 -21.69 -4.02 10.46
N GLY A 446 -21.47 -4.77 9.38
CA GLY A 446 -20.36 -4.54 8.44
C GLY A 446 -20.43 -3.12 7.85
N TRP A 447 -21.58 -2.67 7.39
CA TRP A 447 -21.74 -1.31 6.86
C TRP A 447 -21.39 -0.24 7.88
N LYS A 448 -21.80 -0.41 9.14
CA LYS A 448 -21.42 0.50 10.22
C LYS A 448 -19.92 0.47 10.48
N ALA A 449 -19.34 -0.73 10.57
CA ALA A 449 -17.92 -0.91 10.84
C ALA A 449 -17.04 -0.35 9.71
N TYR A 450 -17.43 -0.55 8.44
CA TYR A 450 -16.65 -0.04 7.31
C TYR A 450 -16.71 1.48 7.18
N ALA A 451 -17.82 2.10 7.59
CA ALA A 451 -17.95 3.55 7.60
C ALA A 451 -17.19 4.22 8.76
N ASP A 452 -17.10 3.56 9.92
CA ASP A 452 -16.48 4.12 11.13
C ASP A 452 -15.78 3.04 11.95
N GLN A 453 -14.63 2.61 11.44
CA GLN A 453 -13.87 1.48 11.97
C GLN A 453 -13.39 1.67 13.42
N GLN A 454 -12.95 2.90 13.75
CA GLN A 454 -12.35 3.22 15.05
C GLN A 454 -13.38 3.37 16.17
N ASN A 455 -14.63 3.67 15.85
CA ASN A 455 -15.69 3.85 16.83
C ASN A 455 -16.69 2.69 16.85
N THR A 456 -16.62 1.75 15.89
CA THR A 456 -17.52 0.59 15.88
C THR A 456 -16.95 -0.51 16.74
N GLN A 457 -17.65 -0.79 17.86
CA GLN A 457 -17.28 -1.85 18.81
C GLN A 457 -17.74 -3.20 18.30
N VAL A 458 -16.83 -4.16 18.32
CA VAL A 458 -17.06 -5.57 17.97
C VAL A 458 -17.65 -6.28 19.17
N PRO A 459 -18.68 -7.15 19.00
CA PRO A 459 -19.21 -7.95 20.10
C PRO A 459 -18.14 -8.86 20.72
N GLU A 460 -18.26 -9.12 22.03
CA GLU A 460 -17.28 -9.92 22.81
C GLU A 460 -17.10 -11.34 22.24
N GLU A 461 -18.19 -11.95 21.76
CA GLU A 461 -18.14 -13.28 21.11
C GLU A 461 -17.26 -13.32 19.85
N TYR A 462 -16.98 -12.16 19.22
CA TYR A 462 -16.05 -12.00 18.09
C TYR A 462 -14.72 -11.39 18.51
N GLY A 463 -14.44 -11.22 19.80
CA GLY A 463 -13.15 -10.77 20.31
C GLY A 463 -13.12 -9.35 20.89
N GLY A 464 -14.27 -8.63 20.86
CA GLY A 464 -14.39 -7.30 21.45
C GLY A 464 -13.50 -6.22 20.83
N GLY A 465 -13.50 -5.03 21.43
CA GLY A 465 -12.68 -3.89 21.00
C GLY A 465 -13.22 -3.19 19.77
N ASP A 466 -12.48 -2.20 19.26
CA ASP A 466 -12.86 -1.52 18.02
C ASP A 466 -12.50 -2.35 16.76
N TYR A 467 -13.24 -2.10 15.70
CA TYR A 467 -13.08 -2.88 14.46
C TYR A 467 -11.70 -2.68 13.80
N TYR A 468 -11.14 -1.47 13.88
CA TYR A 468 -9.87 -1.11 13.24
C TYR A 468 -8.69 -1.86 13.85
N TYR A 469 -8.47 -1.71 15.18
CA TYR A 469 -7.38 -2.42 15.85
C TYR A 469 -7.65 -3.92 15.98
N GLY A 470 -8.91 -4.33 15.86
CA GLY A 470 -9.30 -5.73 15.76
C GLY A 470 -8.90 -6.40 14.45
N SER A 471 -8.61 -5.67 13.39
CA SER A 471 -8.18 -6.22 12.11
C SER A 471 -6.74 -6.76 12.14
N ASN A 472 -6.33 -7.46 11.09
CA ASN A 472 -4.95 -7.92 10.92
C ASN A 472 -3.98 -6.73 10.86
N GLN A 473 -3.17 -6.55 11.89
CA GLN A 473 -2.24 -5.44 12.04
C GLN A 473 -0.83 -5.71 11.48
N MET A 474 -0.60 -6.84 10.83
CA MET A 474 0.71 -7.16 10.22
C MET A 474 1.06 -6.26 9.04
N ASN A 475 0.07 -5.59 8.43
CA ASN A 475 0.19 -4.75 7.24
C ASN A 475 0.89 -5.47 6.08
N PHE A 476 0.38 -6.66 5.74
CA PHE A 476 0.87 -7.48 4.65
C PHE A 476 -0.30 -8.09 3.88
N SER A 477 -0.37 -7.79 2.60
CA SER A 477 -1.40 -8.31 1.69
C SER A 477 -0.87 -9.61 1.07
N PHE A 478 -1.36 -10.74 1.51
CA PHE A 478 -0.90 -12.07 1.05
C PHE A 478 -1.26 -12.32 -0.40
N VAL A 479 -2.52 -12.13 -0.72
CA VAL A 479 -3.11 -12.34 -2.05
C VAL A 479 -3.68 -11.01 -2.55
N VAL A 480 -3.68 -10.80 -3.86
CA VAL A 480 -4.27 -9.59 -4.46
C VAL A 480 -5.76 -9.52 -4.11
N PRO A 481 -6.24 -8.46 -3.43
CA PRO A 481 -7.65 -8.37 -3.01
C PRO A 481 -8.66 -8.35 -4.18
N ALA A 482 -8.25 -7.88 -5.35
CA ALA A 482 -9.07 -7.85 -6.56
C ALA A 482 -9.20 -9.23 -7.25
N MET A 483 -8.45 -10.25 -6.80
CA MET A 483 -8.63 -11.61 -7.30
C MET A 483 -9.99 -12.18 -6.93
N VAL A 484 -10.54 -12.97 -7.85
CA VAL A 484 -11.82 -13.65 -7.66
C VAL A 484 -11.64 -14.85 -6.71
N ASN A 485 -12.45 -14.89 -5.66
CA ASN A 485 -12.58 -16.05 -4.78
C ASN A 485 -13.36 -17.15 -5.52
N PRO A 486 -12.77 -18.33 -5.73
CA PRO A 486 -13.43 -19.41 -6.48
C PRO A 486 -14.69 -19.96 -5.78
N ALA A 487 -14.86 -19.73 -4.48
CA ALA A 487 -16.03 -20.21 -3.74
C ALA A 487 -17.26 -19.31 -3.95
N THR A 488 -17.09 -18.02 -4.17
CA THR A 488 -18.18 -17.03 -4.29
C THR A 488 -18.30 -16.44 -5.69
N ASN A 489 -17.29 -16.63 -6.52
CA ASN A 489 -17.13 -15.98 -7.83
C ASN A 489 -17.16 -14.44 -7.75
N GLU A 490 -16.81 -13.87 -6.60
CA GLU A 490 -16.66 -12.44 -6.33
C GLU A 490 -15.23 -12.16 -5.86
N PRO A 491 -14.71 -10.92 -6.01
CA PRO A 491 -13.39 -10.57 -5.49
C PRO A 491 -13.24 -10.80 -3.98
N TYR A 492 -12.00 -10.94 -3.49
CA TYR A 492 -11.77 -11.00 -2.05
C TYR A 492 -12.13 -9.68 -1.33
N ASP A 493 -12.01 -8.54 -2.00
CA ASP A 493 -12.34 -7.23 -1.43
C ASP A 493 -13.84 -6.95 -1.51
N HIS A 494 -14.50 -6.74 -0.35
CA HIS A 494 -15.93 -6.42 -0.27
C HIS A 494 -16.35 -5.17 -1.06
N ASN A 495 -15.44 -4.22 -1.27
CA ASN A 495 -15.73 -3.02 -2.06
C ASN A 495 -15.97 -3.33 -3.55
N LEU A 496 -15.59 -4.51 -4.00
CA LEU A 496 -15.71 -4.97 -5.39
C LEU A 496 -16.87 -5.93 -5.59
N TRP A 497 -17.55 -6.37 -4.52
CA TRP A 497 -18.70 -7.26 -4.66
C TRP A 497 -19.83 -6.56 -5.39
N GLN A 498 -20.47 -7.28 -6.30
CA GLN A 498 -21.60 -6.73 -7.04
C GLN A 498 -22.70 -6.21 -6.11
N THR A 499 -22.99 -6.95 -5.03
CA THR A 499 -23.95 -6.57 -3.99
C THR A 499 -23.61 -5.26 -3.29
N THR A 500 -22.31 -4.96 -3.14
CA THR A 500 -21.81 -3.68 -2.59
C THR A 500 -21.93 -2.55 -3.61
N LEU A 501 -21.49 -2.79 -4.84
CA LEU A 501 -21.47 -1.79 -5.91
C LEU A 501 -22.88 -1.32 -6.30
N GLU A 502 -23.86 -2.21 -6.26
CA GLU A 502 -25.26 -1.90 -6.60
C GLU A 502 -26.07 -1.29 -5.44
N ARG A 503 -25.56 -1.36 -4.20
CA ARG A 503 -26.30 -0.89 -3.03
C ARG A 503 -26.29 0.63 -2.92
N ASN A 504 -27.50 1.22 -2.87
CA ASN A 504 -27.74 2.62 -2.49
C ASN A 504 -26.73 3.63 -3.09
N PRO A 505 -26.60 3.73 -4.41
CA PRO A 505 -25.69 4.68 -5.02
C PRO A 505 -26.06 6.10 -4.59
N SER A 506 -25.04 6.91 -4.30
CA SER A 506 -25.25 8.34 -4.07
C SER A 506 -25.77 9.02 -5.34
N LYS A 507 -26.20 10.27 -5.22
CA LYS A 507 -26.57 11.04 -6.41
C LYS A 507 -25.39 11.21 -7.37
N LEU A 508 -24.17 11.42 -6.81
CA LEU A 508 -22.94 11.46 -7.60
C LEU A 508 -22.73 10.16 -8.38
N ASP A 509 -22.81 8.99 -7.70
CA ASP A 509 -22.65 7.69 -8.35
C ASP A 509 -23.71 7.46 -9.43
N SER A 510 -24.97 7.79 -9.12
CA SER A 510 -26.10 7.64 -10.05
C SER A 510 -25.93 8.48 -11.30
N ASP A 511 -25.56 9.75 -11.15
CA ASP A 511 -25.35 10.69 -12.24
C ASP A 511 -24.15 10.25 -13.11
N TRP A 512 -23.03 9.82 -12.48
CA TRP A 512 -21.84 9.35 -13.18
C TRP A 512 -22.11 8.04 -13.93
N ARG A 513 -22.75 7.06 -13.27
CA ARG A 513 -23.08 5.75 -13.86
C ARG A 513 -24.07 5.90 -15.02
N ALA A 514 -25.04 6.80 -14.91
CA ALA A 514 -25.97 7.10 -15.99
C ALA A 514 -25.25 7.67 -17.23
N LYS A 515 -24.22 8.50 -17.02
CA LYS A 515 -23.42 9.08 -18.12
C LYS A 515 -22.47 8.07 -18.73
N MET A 516 -21.78 7.26 -17.91
CA MET A 516 -20.72 6.34 -18.36
C MET A 516 -21.23 4.95 -18.78
N GLY A 517 -22.43 4.56 -18.32
CA GLY A 517 -23.08 3.28 -18.66
C GLY A 517 -22.38 2.05 -18.05
N VAL A 518 -21.72 2.24 -16.91
CA VAL A 518 -20.97 1.23 -16.15
C VAL A 518 -21.08 1.50 -14.64
N LEU A 519 -20.71 0.53 -13.79
CA LEU A 519 -20.74 0.69 -12.33
C LEU A 519 -19.45 1.32 -11.77
N THR A 520 -18.30 1.08 -12.40
CA THR A 520 -16.97 1.48 -11.89
C THR A 520 -16.09 2.07 -12.97
N ALA A 521 -15.08 2.85 -12.58
CA ALA A 521 -14.09 3.40 -13.50
C ALA A 521 -13.30 2.29 -14.20
N LYS A 522 -12.91 1.23 -13.48
CA LYS A 522 -12.24 0.07 -14.07
C LYS A 522 -13.10 -0.56 -15.19
N GLU A 523 -14.39 -0.81 -14.91
CA GLU A 523 -15.32 -1.35 -15.91
C GLU A 523 -15.43 -0.46 -17.15
N TYR A 524 -15.38 0.88 -16.97
CA TYR A 524 -15.36 1.82 -18.10
C TYR A 524 -14.17 1.57 -19.03
N PHE A 525 -12.97 1.46 -18.46
CA PHE A 525 -11.76 1.22 -19.25
C PHE A 525 -11.75 -0.17 -19.90
N GLU A 526 -12.19 -1.19 -19.18
CA GLU A 526 -12.31 -2.57 -19.72
C GLU A 526 -13.28 -2.64 -20.90
N LYS A 527 -14.49 -2.10 -20.72
CA LYS A 527 -15.56 -2.14 -21.72
C LYS A 527 -15.20 -1.36 -23.01
N ASN A 528 -14.42 -0.31 -22.88
CA ASN A 528 -14.02 0.53 -24.01
C ASN A 528 -12.64 0.13 -24.60
N ASN A 529 -12.00 -0.94 -24.09
CA ASN A 529 -10.64 -1.37 -24.49
C ASN A 529 -9.59 -0.26 -24.32
N LEU A 530 -9.68 0.48 -23.23
CA LEU A 530 -8.79 1.61 -22.90
C LEU A 530 -7.77 1.25 -21.79
N LEU A 531 -7.47 -0.05 -21.61
CA LEU A 531 -6.47 -0.53 -20.67
C LEU A 531 -5.22 -1.03 -21.39
N ALA A 532 -4.07 -0.54 -20.95
CA ALA A 532 -2.77 -1.08 -21.27
C ALA A 532 -2.25 -1.85 -20.04
N VAL A 533 -2.54 -3.15 -19.99
CA VAL A 533 -2.15 -4.02 -18.86
C VAL A 533 -0.71 -4.48 -19.03
N ALA A 534 0.15 -4.14 -18.07
CA ALA A 534 1.55 -4.54 -18.08
C ALA A 534 1.73 -5.95 -17.50
N PRO A 535 2.20 -6.94 -18.27
CA PRO A 535 2.48 -8.26 -17.74
C PRO A 535 3.56 -8.21 -16.65
N GLN A 536 3.30 -8.81 -15.50
CA GLN A 536 4.23 -8.89 -14.38
C GLN A 536 4.99 -10.22 -14.43
N GLY A 537 6.19 -10.18 -15.01
CA GLY A 537 7.02 -11.36 -15.22
C GLY A 537 8.28 -11.41 -14.37
N PHE A 538 9.05 -12.49 -14.53
CA PHE A 538 10.32 -12.73 -13.84
C PHE A 538 11.34 -13.36 -14.79
N THR A 539 12.56 -12.83 -14.81
CA THR A 539 13.63 -13.29 -15.73
C THR A 539 14.32 -14.58 -15.29
N GLY A 540 14.11 -15.02 -14.07
CA GLY A 540 14.90 -16.11 -13.48
C GLY A 540 16.34 -15.68 -13.11
N LYS A 541 16.63 -14.40 -13.01
CA LYS A 541 17.95 -13.84 -12.72
C LYS A 541 17.87 -12.79 -11.61
N GLU A 542 18.99 -12.50 -10.96
CA GLU A 542 19.10 -11.34 -10.08
C GLU A 542 18.91 -10.05 -10.90
N PRO A 543 18.15 -9.07 -10.38
CA PRO A 543 17.93 -7.81 -11.07
C PRO A 543 19.24 -7.04 -11.31
N LEU A 544 19.35 -6.39 -12.46
CA LEU A 544 20.47 -5.50 -12.75
C LEU A 544 20.50 -4.33 -11.75
N THR A 545 21.69 -4.03 -11.23
CA THR A 545 21.95 -2.92 -10.31
C THR A 545 23.04 -2.01 -10.84
N MET A 546 22.96 -0.72 -10.54
CA MET A 546 24.04 0.23 -10.86
C MET A 546 25.24 -0.01 -9.92
N ASP A 547 26.45 0.20 -10.44
CA ASP A 547 27.60 0.39 -9.56
C ASP A 547 27.52 1.75 -8.85
N LYS A 548 28.33 1.93 -7.80
CA LYS A 548 28.32 3.15 -6.97
C LYS A 548 28.58 4.43 -7.76
N THR A 549 29.40 4.37 -8.80
CA THR A 549 29.77 5.54 -9.61
C THR A 549 28.59 5.96 -10.47
N LEU A 550 27.96 4.99 -11.13
CA LEU A 550 26.78 5.23 -11.96
C LEU A 550 25.57 5.66 -11.10
N GLU A 551 25.42 5.08 -9.92
CA GLU A 551 24.36 5.49 -8.95
C GLU A 551 24.52 6.96 -8.54
N GLN A 552 25.75 7.40 -8.20
CA GLN A 552 26.01 8.80 -7.87
C GLN A 552 25.72 9.74 -9.04
N LYS A 553 26.13 9.33 -10.27
CA LYS A 553 25.86 10.08 -11.49
C LYS A 553 24.34 10.19 -11.73
N ASN A 554 23.62 9.09 -11.62
CA ASN A 554 22.15 9.06 -11.77
C ASN A 554 21.47 10.00 -10.74
N LYS A 555 21.93 10.01 -9.49
CA LYS A 555 21.48 10.94 -8.46
C LYS A 555 21.67 12.41 -8.83
N GLN A 556 22.84 12.76 -9.33
CA GLN A 556 23.15 14.14 -9.73
C GLN A 556 22.29 14.58 -10.92
N ILE A 557 22.16 13.74 -11.93
CA ILE A 557 21.30 13.98 -13.10
C ILE A 557 19.84 14.16 -12.67
N GLY A 558 19.34 13.28 -11.85
CA GLY A 558 17.97 13.36 -11.35
C GLY A 558 17.69 14.63 -10.55
N THR A 559 18.65 15.06 -9.73
CA THR A 559 18.54 16.35 -9.02
C THR A 559 18.44 17.53 -10.00
N VAL A 560 19.23 17.52 -11.08
CA VAL A 560 19.16 18.56 -12.11
C VAL A 560 17.81 18.54 -12.81
N ILE A 561 17.33 17.35 -13.20
CA ILE A 561 16.02 17.18 -13.83
C ILE A 561 14.93 17.77 -12.92
N GLN A 562 14.87 17.35 -11.67
CA GLN A 562 13.89 17.84 -10.71
C GLN A 562 13.92 19.37 -10.56
N GLN A 563 15.08 19.93 -10.28
CA GLN A 563 15.21 21.37 -10.03
C GLN A 563 14.82 22.24 -11.22
N ILE A 564 15.19 21.82 -12.42
CA ILE A 564 14.87 22.57 -13.64
C ILE A 564 13.41 22.37 -14.03
N SER A 565 12.85 21.18 -13.86
CA SER A 565 11.43 20.91 -14.11
C SER A 565 10.53 21.86 -13.29
N TRP A 566 10.80 22.02 -11.99
CA TRP A 566 10.06 22.98 -11.16
C TRP A 566 10.20 24.43 -11.67
N LYS A 567 11.39 24.84 -12.10
CA LYS A 567 11.58 26.17 -12.69
C LYS A 567 10.82 26.33 -14.01
N MET A 568 10.78 25.29 -14.85
CA MET A 568 10.04 25.30 -16.12
C MET A 568 8.55 25.50 -15.90
N VAL A 569 7.94 24.77 -14.96
CA VAL A 569 6.51 24.90 -14.60
C VAL A 569 6.17 26.33 -14.16
N PHE A 570 7.08 27.02 -13.45
CA PHE A 570 6.88 28.37 -12.96
C PHE A 570 7.60 29.45 -13.79
N ALA A 571 8.00 29.13 -15.01
CA ALA A 571 8.58 30.10 -15.93
C ALA A 571 7.60 31.26 -16.21
N LYS A 572 8.13 32.45 -16.34
CA LYS A 572 7.31 33.67 -16.54
C LYS A 572 6.65 33.75 -17.89
N ASN A 573 7.27 33.14 -18.90
CA ASN A 573 6.83 33.15 -20.28
C ASN A 573 7.47 32.00 -21.07
N GLN A 574 7.04 31.81 -22.32
CA GLN A 574 7.55 30.76 -23.21
C GLN A 574 9.07 30.84 -23.42
N ALA A 575 9.64 32.03 -23.60
CA ALA A 575 11.07 32.19 -23.83
C ALA A 575 11.92 31.71 -22.64
N GLU A 576 11.44 31.93 -21.41
CA GLU A 576 12.09 31.41 -20.21
C GLU A 576 11.93 29.89 -20.10
N PHE A 577 10.76 29.35 -20.42
CA PHE A 577 10.53 27.90 -20.49
C PHE A 577 11.50 27.23 -21.47
N ASP A 578 11.61 27.75 -22.68
CA ASP A 578 12.49 27.20 -23.73
C ASP A 578 13.97 27.30 -23.33
N LYS A 579 14.37 28.40 -22.71
CA LYS A 579 15.72 28.57 -22.15
C LYS A 579 16.03 27.52 -21.09
N LEU A 580 15.09 27.27 -20.16
CA LEU A 580 15.25 26.29 -19.09
C LEU A 580 15.27 24.86 -19.65
N ASN A 581 14.48 24.58 -20.68
CA ASN A 581 14.52 23.31 -21.39
C ASN A 581 15.91 23.04 -21.99
N LYS A 582 16.47 24.03 -22.70
CA LYS A 582 17.83 23.93 -23.20
C LYS A 582 18.85 23.74 -22.08
N GLU A 583 18.73 24.51 -20.99
CA GLU A 583 19.62 24.39 -19.82
C GLU A 583 19.56 22.98 -19.22
N LEU A 584 18.38 22.36 -19.17
CA LEU A 584 18.17 20.99 -18.68
C LEU A 584 19.03 20.02 -19.49
N HIS A 585 18.86 20.01 -20.82
CA HIS A 585 19.59 19.12 -21.72
C HIS A 585 21.10 19.34 -21.66
N ASP A 586 21.56 20.59 -21.69
CA ASP A 586 23.00 20.93 -21.61
C ASP A 586 23.62 20.40 -20.32
N LYS A 587 22.94 20.55 -19.17
CA LYS A 587 23.46 20.13 -17.86
C LYS A 587 23.48 18.62 -17.69
N VAL A 588 22.40 17.92 -18.06
CA VAL A 588 22.35 16.45 -17.91
C VAL A 588 23.36 15.77 -18.82
N ASN A 589 23.53 16.28 -20.05
CA ASN A 589 24.56 15.79 -20.98
C ASN A 589 25.97 16.03 -20.43
N GLY A 590 26.23 17.20 -19.84
CA GLY A 590 27.50 17.51 -19.17
C GLY A 590 27.81 16.60 -17.98
N LEU A 591 26.82 15.99 -17.36
CA LEU A 591 26.95 15.01 -16.26
C LEU A 591 27.09 13.56 -16.78
N GLY A 592 27.04 13.33 -18.08
CA GLY A 592 27.13 11.99 -18.68
C GLY A 592 25.80 11.23 -18.67
N TYR A 593 24.74 11.90 -19.10
CA TYR A 593 23.39 11.32 -19.24
C TYR A 593 23.39 10.01 -20.05
N GLN A 594 24.25 9.91 -21.09
CA GLN A 594 24.34 8.72 -21.92
C GLN A 594 24.70 7.45 -21.12
N ASP A 595 25.57 7.54 -20.12
CA ASP A 595 25.94 6.37 -19.32
C ASP A 595 24.74 5.84 -18.51
N VAL A 596 23.87 6.74 -18.02
CA VAL A 596 22.63 6.38 -17.34
C VAL A 596 21.63 5.79 -18.33
N MET A 597 21.55 6.33 -19.55
CA MET A 597 20.70 5.80 -20.60
C MET A 597 21.13 4.39 -21.02
N ASP A 598 22.42 4.13 -21.19
CA ASP A 598 22.94 2.81 -21.57
C ASP A 598 22.59 1.72 -20.52
N PHE A 599 22.59 2.09 -19.24
CA PHE A 599 22.09 1.22 -18.16
C PHE A 599 20.57 1.07 -18.23
N SER A 600 19.86 2.16 -18.44
CA SER A 600 18.40 2.20 -18.49
C SER A 600 17.84 1.32 -19.62
N VAL A 601 18.51 1.30 -20.77
CA VAL A 601 18.16 0.42 -21.91
C VAL A 601 18.30 -1.05 -21.52
N LYS A 602 19.39 -1.44 -20.85
CA LYS A 602 19.57 -2.82 -20.36
C LYS A 602 18.47 -3.21 -19.37
N LYS A 603 18.05 -2.27 -18.52
CA LYS A 603 16.90 -2.48 -17.62
C LYS A 603 15.58 -2.67 -18.37
N ALA A 604 15.36 -1.91 -19.44
CA ALA A 604 14.19 -2.08 -20.29
C ALA A 604 14.19 -3.44 -20.99
N GLU A 605 15.32 -3.88 -21.52
CA GLU A 605 15.48 -5.21 -22.11
C GLU A 605 15.21 -6.32 -21.09
N GLU A 606 15.74 -6.18 -19.86
CA GLU A 606 15.45 -7.13 -18.76
C GLU A 606 13.94 -7.19 -18.45
N LEU A 607 13.26 -6.04 -18.41
CA LEU A 607 11.82 -5.98 -18.19
C LEU A 607 11.05 -6.65 -19.34
N PHE A 608 11.46 -6.46 -20.60
CA PHE A 608 10.80 -7.10 -21.73
C PHE A 608 10.99 -8.61 -21.73
N GLU A 609 12.17 -9.11 -21.36
CA GLU A 609 12.39 -10.55 -21.15
C GLU A 609 11.52 -11.10 -20.00
N ALA A 610 11.42 -10.35 -18.89
CA ALA A 610 10.54 -10.74 -17.80
C ALA A 610 9.07 -10.86 -18.24
N ARG A 611 8.56 -9.88 -19.01
CA ARG A 611 7.18 -9.90 -19.52
C ARG A 611 6.88 -11.10 -20.42
N LYS A 612 7.88 -11.67 -21.12
CA LYS A 612 7.73 -12.88 -21.94
C LYS A 612 7.46 -14.13 -21.11
N SER A 613 7.90 -14.16 -19.86
CA SER A 613 7.74 -15.33 -18.98
C SER A 613 6.29 -15.61 -18.55
N VAL A 614 5.37 -14.66 -18.79
CA VAL A 614 3.94 -14.76 -18.43
C VAL A 614 3.00 -14.63 -19.65
N LYS A 615 3.55 -14.45 -20.84
CA LYS A 615 2.83 -14.58 -22.10
C LYS A 615 2.85 -16.04 -22.55
#